data_db0ab663352ad9704102fa638d3df53a
#
_entry.id   db0ab663352ad9704102fa638d3df53a
#
_cell.length_a   1.000
_cell.length_b   1.000
_cell.length_c   1.000
_cell.angle_alpha   90.00
_cell.angle_beta   90.00
_cell.angle_gamma   90.00
#
_symmetry.space_group_name_H-M   'P 1'
#
loop_
_entity.id
_entity.type
_entity.pdbx_description
1 polymer ?
#
loop_
_entity_poly.entity_id
_entity_poly.type
_entity_poly.pdbx_seq_one_letter_code
_entity_poly.pdbx_strand_id
1 'polypeptide(L)'
;PDFDPPKQLLDALAETAYKGPHQYAVTFGAQNFREALAKKTSPALHHEVDPNTEVCVTCGGTEAMMAAMMTICNPGDKVMIFSPFYENYGADAILSGAEPIYIPLVPPTYEFDISLIEKGFAEGAKALILCNPSNPCGKVFRRDELEAIAKLAIQYDAFVVTDEVYEHIIYAPAEHICMASLPGMFEHTITCNSLSKTYSITGWRLGYLIGPAEVIEGARKVHDFLTVGAAAPLQEAAVAGLEMPASYYKELQALYTEKRDHFLAGLDRVGLKHNVPQGSYFVMIDISDFLALPQFKGWTDLQFCEWMIREVGVAAVPGSSFFREPVNHLIRMHFARGTDVLDEAVRRLEKLQALLK
;
A
#
# COMPACT_ATOMS: atom_id res chain seq x y z
N PRO A 1 -7.16 10.64 -3.97
CA PRO A 1 -8.58 10.56 -3.56
C PRO A 1 -9.19 11.95 -3.42
N ASP A 2 -10.49 12.09 -3.75
CA ASP A 2 -11.24 13.36 -3.65
C ASP A 2 -12.09 13.43 -2.37
N PHE A 3 -11.94 12.45 -1.48
CA PHE A 3 -12.74 12.38 -0.28
C PHE A 3 -12.11 13.19 0.84
N ASP A 4 -12.98 13.92 1.56
CA ASP A 4 -12.58 14.69 2.72
C ASP A 4 -12.25 13.78 3.91
N PRO A 5 -11.36 14.23 4.82
CA PRO A 5 -11.16 13.57 6.10
C PRO A 5 -12.46 13.54 6.93
N PRO A 6 -12.63 12.55 7.81
CA PRO A 6 -13.74 12.55 8.75
C PRO A 6 -13.82 13.85 9.56
N LYS A 7 -15.05 14.35 9.76
CA LYS A 7 -15.27 15.60 10.50
C LYS A 7 -14.64 15.61 11.89
N GLN A 8 -14.64 14.46 12.58
CA GLN A 8 -14.04 14.30 13.91
C GLN A 8 -12.53 14.60 13.89
N LEU A 9 -11.81 14.18 12.83
CA LEU A 9 -10.40 14.51 12.67
C LEU A 9 -10.19 16.02 12.44
N LEU A 10 -11.04 16.63 11.62
CA LEU A 10 -10.95 18.06 11.32
C LEU A 10 -11.25 18.91 12.55
N ASP A 11 -12.26 18.52 13.34
CA ASP A 11 -12.60 19.21 14.59
C ASP A 11 -11.44 19.07 15.61
N ALA A 12 -10.86 17.87 15.76
CA ALA A 12 -9.70 17.63 16.62
C ALA A 12 -8.47 18.44 16.16
N LEU A 13 -8.24 18.53 14.83
CA LEU A 13 -7.14 19.35 14.31
C LEU A 13 -7.36 20.83 14.63
N ALA A 14 -8.58 21.35 14.45
CA ALA A 14 -8.89 22.75 14.77
C ALA A 14 -8.67 23.03 16.27
N GLU A 15 -9.06 22.12 17.15
CA GLU A 15 -8.82 22.23 18.59
C GLU A 15 -7.31 22.22 18.90
N THR A 16 -6.57 21.27 18.36
CA THR A 16 -5.12 21.13 18.56
C THR A 16 -4.35 22.34 18.02
N ALA A 17 -4.82 22.98 16.92
CA ALA A 17 -4.21 24.17 16.38
C ALA A 17 -4.18 25.36 17.36
N TYR A 18 -5.13 25.41 18.30
CA TYR A 18 -5.19 26.47 19.33
C TYR A 18 -4.60 26.01 20.67
N LYS A 19 -4.75 24.75 21.04
CA LYS A 19 -4.36 24.25 22.37
C LYS A 19 -2.96 23.61 22.39
N GLY A 20 -2.43 23.22 21.24
CA GLY A 20 -1.20 22.45 21.13
C GLY A 20 -1.41 20.94 21.39
N PRO A 21 -0.33 20.16 21.51
CA PRO A 21 1.07 20.57 21.65
C PRO A 21 1.69 21.13 20.36
N HIS A 22 2.59 22.12 20.47
CA HIS A 22 3.32 22.72 19.33
C HIS A 22 4.82 22.43 19.40
N GLN A 23 5.28 21.83 20.47
CA GLN A 23 6.66 21.40 20.63
C GLN A 23 6.80 19.93 20.23
N TYR A 24 8.03 19.43 20.18
CA TYR A 24 8.30 18.04 19.89
C TYR A 24 7.54 17.09 20.82
N ALA A 25 6.92 16.07 20.24
CA ALA A 25 6.58 14.87 20.99
C ALA A 25 7.86 14.05 21.28
N VAL A 26 7.73 12.97 22.02
CA VAL A 26 8.76 11.93 22.03
C VAL A 26 9.00 11.50 20.58
N THR A 27 10.27 11.38 20.16
CA THR A 27 10.63 11.24 18.75
C THR A 27 9.91 10.07 18.05
N PHE A 28 9.82 8.93 18.71
CA PHE A 28 9.11 7.74 18.18
C PHE A 28 7.58 7.77 18.38
N GLY A 29 7.02 8.91 18.72
CA GLY A 29 5.57 9.16 18.74
C GLY A 29 5.01 9.60 20.09
N ALA A 30 4.00 10.47 20.06
CA ALA A 30 3.27 10.90 21.24
C ALA A 30 2.65 9.68 21.96
N GLN A 31 2.66 9.71 23.29
CA GLN A 31 2.24 8.56 24.09
C GLN A 31 0.79 8.16 23.82
N ASN A 32 -0.14 9.12 23.85
CA ASN A 32 -1.55 8.88 23.59
C ASN A 32 -1.80 8.32 22.18
N PHE A 33 -1.02 8.78 21.19
CA PHE A 33 -1.14 8.27 19.82
C PHE A 33 -0.64 6.82 19.70
N ARG A 34 0.49 6.48 20.34
CA ARG A 34 1.00 5.11 20.39
C ARG A 34 0.06 4.15 21.15
N GLU A 35 -0.53 4.61 22.26
CA GLU A 35 -1.53 3.86 23.01
C GLU A 35 -2.79 3.60 22.16
N ALA A 36 -3.28 4.61 21.44
CA ALA A 36 -4.42 4.46 20.53
C ALA A 36 -4.10 3.51 19.34
N LEU A 37 -2.89 3.58 18.79
CA LEU A 37 -2.43 2.63 17.76
C LEU A 37 -2.40 1.21 18.30
N ALA A 38 -1.77 0.98 19.44
CA ALA A 38 -1.69 -0.34 20.07
C ALA A 38 -3.09 -0.93 20.32
N LYS A 39 -3.99 -0.13 20.91
CA LYS A 39 -5.38 -0.53 21.16
C LYS A 39 -6.13 -0.91 19.88
N LYS A 40 -5.93 -0.14 18.79
CA LYS A 40 -6.61 -0.39 17.51
C LYS A 40 -6.05 -1.63 16.82
N THR A 41 -4.73 -1.82 16.84
CA THR A 41 -4.06 -2.85 16.03
C THR A 41 -3.97 -4.21 16.71
N SER A 42 -3.89 -4.29 18.03
CA SER A 42 -3.76 -5.54 18.80
C SER A 42 -4.77 -6.63 18.39
N PRO A 43 -6.07 -6.32 18.21
CA PRO A 43 -7.03 -7.36 17.80
C PRO A 43 -6.74 -7.96 16.41
N ALA A 44 -6.32 -7.12 15.46
CA ALA A 44 -6.02 -7.55 14.09
C ALA A 44 -4.71 -8.34 14.01
N LEU A 45 -3.75 -8.03 14.88
CA LEU A 45 -2.45 -8.70 14.94
C LEU A 45 -2.49 -9.99 15.79
N HIS A 46 -3.58 -10.26 16.51
CA HIS A 46 -3.68 -11.34 17.50
C HIS A 46 -2.53 -11.31 18.54
N HIS A 47 -2.03 -10.10 18.82
CA HIS A 47 -0.94 -9.82 19.73
C HIS A 47 -1.27 -8.56 20.54
N GLU A 48 -1.03 -8.58 21.86
CA GLU A 48 -1.19 -7.38 22.69
C GLU A 48 0.04 -6.48 22.49
N VAL A 49 -0.11 -5.49 21.63
CA VAL A 49 0.99 -4.58 21.25
C VAL A 49 1.35 -3.68 22.44
N ASP A 50 2.61 -3.70 22.85
CA ASP A 50 3.13 -2.76 23.83
C ASP A 50 3.45 -1.39 23.15
N PRO A 51 2.69 -0.33 23.46
CA PRO A 51 2.92 0.99 22.87
C PRO A 51 4.30 1.58 23.22
N ASN A 52 4.97 1.06 24.26
CA ASN A 52 6.24 1.59 24.72
C ASN A 52 7.44 0.94 24.02
N THR A 53 7.33 -0.29 23.53
CA THR A 53 8.46 -1.04 22.97
C THR A 53 8.24 -1.50 21.53
N GLU A 54 6.99 -1.71 21.11
CA GLU A 54 6.66 -2.34 19.83
C GLU A 54 6.07 -1.40 18.78
N VAL A 55 6.02 -0.08 19.04
CA VAL A 55 5.47 0.93 18.12
C VAL A 55 6.51 2.02 17.84
N CYS A 56 6.64 2.41 16.58
CA CYS A 56 7.34 3.62 16.16
C CYS A 56 6.47 4.40 15.17
N VAL A 57 6.17 5.65 15.52
CA VAL A 57 5.42 6.59 14.65
C VAL A 57 6.38 7.27 13.70
N THR A 58 5.98 7.43 12.44
CA THR A 58 6.81 7.95 11.36
C THR A 58 6.13 9.04 10.53
N CYS A 59 6.89 9.76 9.73
CA CYS A 59 6.39 10.74 8.75
C CYS A 59 5.78 10.05 7.52
N GLY A 60 4.70 9.31 7.74
CA GLY A 60 3.98 8.51 6.74
C GLY A 60 4.56 7.11 6.56
N GLY A 61 3.81 6.27 5.80
CA GLY A 61 4.21 4.89 5.52
C GLY A 61 5.53 4.78 4.74
N THR A 62 5.87 5.79 3.93
CA THR A 62 7.15 5.83 3.20
C THR A 62 8.34 5.80 4.15
N GLU A 63 8.32 6.59 5.21
CA GLU A 63 9.38 6.54 6.22
C GLU A 63 9.33 5.24 7.03
N ALA A 64 8.12 4.72 7.32
CA ALA A 64 7.99 3.44 8.01
C ALA A 64 8.72 2.31 7.26
N MET A 65 8.50 2.20 5.94
CA MET A 65 9.17 1.24 5.08
C MET A 65 10.69 1.45 5.06
N MET A 66 11.15 2.70 4.90
CA MET A 66 12.58 3.02 4.90
C MET A 66 13.23 2.69 6.24
N ALA A 67 12.60 3.06 7.36
CA ALA A 67 13.12 2.78 8.69
C ALA A 67 13.19 1.27 8.97
N ALA A 68 12.18 0.50 8.54
CA ALA A 68 12.19 -0.96 8.61
C ALA A 68 13.39 -1.53 7.84
N MET A 69 13.56 -1.14 6.58
CA MET A 69 14.61 -1.64 5.70
C MET A 69 16.01 -1.30 6.22
N MET A 70 16.25 -0.04 6.63
CA MET A 70 17.53 0.38 7.20
C MET A 70 17.86 -0.29 8.53
N THR A 71 16.85 -0.79 9.23
CA THR A 71 17.04 -1.49 10.51
C THR A 71 17.49 -2.94 10.31
N ILE A 72 16.90 -3.65 9.33
CA ILE A 72 17.14 -5.08 9.17
C ILE A 72 18.19 -5.43 8.12
N CYS A 73 18.52 -4.49 7.22
CA CYS A 73 19.48 -4.74 6.14
C CYS A 73 20.86 -4.18 6.41
N ASN A 74 21.87 -4.94 6.04
CA ASN A 74 23.24 -4.51 5.88
C ASN A 74 23.60 -4.39 4.39
N PRO A 75 24.67 -3.65 4.04
CA PRO A 75 25.14 -3.60 2.66
C PRO A 75 25.43 -5.00 2.09
N GLY A 76 24.82 -5.30 0.94
CA GLY A 76 24.93 -6.60 0.26
C GLY A 76 23.89 -7.64 0.67
N ASP A 77 23.03 -7.36 1.64
CA ASP A 77 21.88 -8.23 1.95
C ASP A 77 20.90 -8.23 0.76
N LYS A 78 20.20 -9.34 0.57
CA LYS A 78 19.18 -9.49 -0.46
C LYS A 78 17.78 -9.30 0.11
N VAL A 79 16.89 -8.65 -0.64
CA VAL A 79 15.49 -8.43 -0.27
C VAL A 79 14.58 -8.80 -1.42
N MET A 80 13.61 -9.66 -1.17
CA MET A 80 12.61 -10.02 -2.16
C MET A 80 11.48 -8.99 -2.20
N ILE A 81 11.01 -8.67 -3.41
CA ILE A 81 9.94 -7.71 -3.66
C ILE A 81 9.02 -8.32 -4.71
N PHE A 82 7.72 -8.38 -4.45
CA PHE A 82 6.77 -8.77 -5.49
C PHE A 82 6.74 -7.72 -6.60
N SER A 83 6.65 -8.17 -7.86
CA SER A 83 6.50 -7.33 -9.05
C SER A 83 5.17 -7.70 -9.75
N PRO A 84 4.22 -6.77 -9.95
CA PRO A 84 4.37 -5.32 -9.79
C PRO A 84 4.40 -4.85 -8.33
N PHE A 85 4.99 -3.69 -8.10
CA PHE A 85 5.20 -3.11 -6.78
C PHE A 85 5.03 -1.59 -6.79
N TYR A 86 4.83 -1.00 -5.61
CA TYR A 86 4.95 0.44 -5.44
C TYR A 86 6.43 0.84 -5.48
N GLU A 87 6.75 1.85 -6.26
CA GLU A 87 8.12 2.18 -6.66
C GLU A 87 9.10 2.36 -5.49
N ASN A 88 8.60 2.79 -4.33
CA ASN A 88 9.41 2.99 -3.14
C ASN A 88 10.14 1.71 -2.68
N TYR A 89 9.54 0.52 -2.81
CA TYR A 89 10.11 -0.69 -2.22
C TYR A 89 11.49 -1.04 -2.81
N GLY A 90 11.65 -0.88 -4.13
CA GLY A 90 12.95 -1.05 -4.77
C GLY A 90 13.96 0.00 -4.33
N ALA A 91 13.50 1.26 -4.18
CA ALA A 91 14.33 2.35 -3.69
C ALA A 91 14.72 2.15 -2.21
N ASP A 92 13.78 1.73 -1.36
CA ASP A 92 14.03 1.45 0.05
C ASP A 92 15.10 0.37 0.24
N ALA A 93 15.03 -0.72 -0.56
CA ALA A 93 16.05 -1.77 -0.54
C ALA A 93 17.43 -1.21 -0.95
N ILE A 94 17.52 -0.51 -2.08
CA ILE A 94 18.79 0.05 -2.60
C ILE A 94 19.38 1.08 -1.64
N LEU A 95 18.57 2.00 -1.10
CA LEU A 95 19.04 3.02 -0.16
C LEU A 95 19.47 2.42 1.18
N SER A 96 18.97 1.25 1.54
CA SER A 96 19.41 0.48 2.71
C SER A 96 20.65 -0.37 2.44
N GLY A 97 21.21 -0.29 1.23
CA GLY A 97 22.38 -1.06 0.81
C GLY A 97 22.07 -2.50 0.37
N ALA A 98 20.80 -2.88 0.31
CA ALA A 98 20.38 -4.22 -0.07
C ALA A 98 20.19 -4.35 -1.60
N GLU A 99 20.27 -5.60 -2.09
CA GLU A 99 20.03 -5.97 -3.47
C GLU A 99 18.58 -6.50 -3.62
N PRO A 100 17.72 -5.83 -4.42
CA PRO A 100 16.35 -6.29 -4.64
C PRO A 100 16.30 -7.50 -5.57
N ILE A 101 15.54 -8.53 -5.16
CA ILE A 101 15.16 -9.69 -5.96
C ILE A 101 13.67 -9.61 -6.24
N TYR A 102 13.26 -9.64 -7.50
CA TYR A 102 11.85 -9.48 -7.85
C TYR A 102 11.15 -10.82 -8.05
N ILE A 103 9.98 -10.98 -7.43
CA ILE A 103 9.11 -12.17 -7.53
C ILE A 103 7.89 -11.81 -8.37
N PRO A 104 7.70 -12.38 -9.56
CA PRO A 104 6.59 -12.02 -10.43
C PRO A 104 5.22 -12.37 -9.84
N LEU A 105 4.31 -11.41 -9.86
CA LEU A 105 2.86 -11.61 -9.79
C LEU A 105 2.32 -11.54 -11.22
N VAL A 106 1.86 -12.67 -11.75
CA VAL A 106 1.55 -12.82 -13.18
C VAL A 106 0.16 -12.30 -13.52
N PRO A 107 0.03 -11.24 -14.34
CA PRO A 107 -1.29 -10.80 -14.80
C PRO A 107 -2.00 -11.88 -15.63
N PRO A 108 -3.37 -11.90 -15.68
CA PRO A 108 -4.27 -10.96 -15.00
C PRO A 108 -4.64 -11.37 -13.57
N THR A 109 -4.28 -12.57 -13.12
CA THR A 109 -4.67 -13.14 -11.83
C THR A 109 -3.74 -12.75 -10.69
N TYR A 110 -2.52 -12.32 -11.01
CA TYR A 110 -1.48 -11.96 -10.05
C TYR A 110 -1.11 -13.10 -9.08
N GLU A 111 -1.18 -14.32 -9.58
CA GLU A 111 -0.64 -15.50 -8.89
C GLU A 111 0.90 -15.47 -8.95
N PHE A 112 1.54 -16.15 -8.01
CA PHE A 112 3.00 -16.26 -7.94
C PHE A 112 3.45 -17.69 -7.67
N ASP A 113 4.70 -17.97 -7.99
CA ASP A 113 5.33 -19.25 -7.70
C ASP A 113 6.04 -19.19 -6.34
N ILE A 114 5.52 -19.92 -5.35
CA ILE A 114 6.07 -19.98 -3.99
C ILE A 114 7.51 -20.51 -3.99
N SER A 115 7.89 -21.34 -4.97
CA SER A 115 9.25 -21.87 -5.07
C SER A 115 10.31 -20.79 -5.29
N LEU A 116 9.93 -19.65 -5.89
CA LEU A 116 10.82 -18.50 -6.06
C LEU A 116 11.12 -17.82 -4.72
N ILE A 117 10.15 -17.79 -3.80
CA ILE A 117 10.32 -17.26 -2.45
C ILE A 117 11.22 -18.21 -1.65
N GLU A 118 10.95 -19.52 -1.72
CA GLU A 118 11.80 -20.52 -1.07
C GLU A 118 13.24 -20.43 -1.55
N LYS A 119 13.44 -20.32 -2.87
CA LYS A 119 14.78 -20.14 -3.46
C LYS A 119 15.45 -18.86 -2.96
N GLY A 120 14.72 -17.73 -2.93
CA GLY A 120 15.27 -16.46 -2.46
C GLY A 120 15.73 -16.53 -1.00
N PHE A 121 14.95 -17.14 -0.12
CA PHE A 121 15.35 -17.34 1.28
C PHE A 121 16.50 -18.34 1.41
N ALA A 122 16.50 -19.43 0.65
CA ALA A 122 17.61 -20.39 0.65
C ALA A 122 18.92 -19.76 0.13
N GLU A 123 18.86 -18.76 -0.73
CA GLU A 123 20.00 -17.98 -1.19
C GLU A 123 20.37 -16.81 -0.24
N GLY A 124 19.75 -16.75 0.94
CA GLY A 124 20.08 -15.83 2.01
C GLY A 124 19.37 -14.47 1.93
N ALA A 125 18.22 -14.39 1.25
CA ALA A 125 17.41 -13.16 1.31
C ALA A 125 16.99 -12.87 2.75
N LYS A 126 17.22 -11.63 3.20
CA LYS A 126 16.98 -11.17 4.56
C LYS A 126 15.50 -10.94 4.84
N ALA A 127 14.76 -10.49 3.82
CA ALA A 127 13.36 -10.15 3.95
C ALA A 127 12.59 -10.32 2.63
N LEU A 128 11.26 -10.39 2.77
CA LEU A 128 10.28 -10.24 1.70
C LEU A 128 9.43 -9.00 1.99
N ILE A 129 9.29 -8.08 1.03
CA ILE A 129 8.33 -6.97 1.10
C ILE A 129 6.99 -7.43 0.52
N LEU A 130 5.92 -7.25 1.30
CA LEU A 130 4.56 -7.66 1.00
C LEU A 130 3.59 -6.49 1.13
N CYS A 131 3.05 -5.99 0.00
CA CYS A 131 1.98 -5.00 -0.01
C CYS A 131 0.60 -5.70 -0.05
N ASN A 132 -0.17 -5.60 1.03
CA ASN A 132 -1.46 -6.27 1.15
C ASN A 132 -2.51 -5.38 1.82
N PRO A 133 -3.56 -4.95 1.08
CA PRO A 133 -3.80 -5.05 -0.37
C PRO A 133 -2.78 -4.34 -1.25
N SER A 134 -2.53 -4.90 -2.45
CA SER A 134 -1.46 -4.46 -3.34
C SER A 134 -1.76 -3.16 -4.08
N ASN A 135 -0.75 -2.31 -4.16
CA ASN A 135 -0.60 -1.28 -5.16
C ASN A 135 0.51 -1.75 -6.13
N PRO A 136 0.25 -1.94 -7.46
CA PRO A 136 -0.82 -1.31 -8.25
C PRO A 136 -2.02 -2.21 -8.55
N CYS A 137 -1.95 -3.52 -8.32
CA CYS A 137 -2.88 -4.46 -8.95
C CYS A 137 -4.15 -4.77 -8.14
N GLY A 138 -4.22 -4.33 -6.89
CA GLY A 138 -5.37 -4.60 -6.01
C GLY A 138 -5.51 -6.07 -5.58
N LYS A 139 -4.45 -6.89 -5.72
CA LYS A 139 -4.43 -8.25 -5.16
C LYS A 139 -4.56 -8.17 -3.64
N VAL A 140 -5.37 -9.07 -3.09
CA VAL A 140 -5.38 -9.41 -1.67
C VAL A 140 -4.87 -10.83 -1.54
N PHE A 141 -3.82 -10.99 -0.74
CA PHE A 141 -3.23 -12.32 -0.55
C PHE A 141 -4.16 -13.19 0.28
N ARG A 142 -4.41 -14.42 -0.20
CA ARG A 142 -5.24 -15.39 0.46
C ARG A 142 -4.52 -15.99 1.68
N ARG A 143 -5.31 -16.59 2.58
CA ARG A 143 -4.77 -17.23 3.78
C ARG A 143 -3.73 -18.32 3.45
N ASP A 144 -4.02 -19.16 2.46
CA ASP A 144 -3.10 -20.23 2.04
C ASP A 144 -1.78 -19.68 1.48
N GLU A 145 -1.82 -18.58 0.74
CA GLU A 145 -0.61 -17.90 0.24
C GLU A 145 0.22 -17.32 1.40
N LEU A 146 -0.44 -16.63 2.34
CA LEU A 146 0.22 -16.03 3.49
C LEU A 146 0.81 -17.10 4.42
N GLU A 147 0.10 -18.22 4.67
CA GLU A 147 0.60 -19.34 5.47
C GLU A 147 1.80 -20.03 4.81
N ALA A 148 1.83 -20.15 3.48
CA ALA A 148 2.98 -20.66 2.75
C ALA A 148 4.21 -19.74 2.89
N ILE A 149 4.01 -18.41 2.77
CA ILE A 149 5.07 -17.42 3.00
C ILE A 149 5.56 -17.49 4.46
N ALA A 150 4.63 -17.51 5.43
CA ALA A 150 4.93 -17.58 6.85
C ALA A 150 5.82 -18.78 7.19
N LYS A 151 5.46 -19.96 6.68
CA LYS A 151 6.25 -21.19 6.88
C LYS A 151 7.69 -21.00 6.41
N LEU A 152 7.90 -20.40 5.25
CA LEU A 152 9.24 -20.17 4.71
C LEU A 152 9.99 -19.10 5.52
N ALA A 153 9.34 -17.98 5.88
CA ALA A 153 9.96 -16.93 6.69
C ALA A 153 10.46 -17.48 8.04
N ILE A 154 9.65 -18.27 8.74
CA ILE A 154 10.05 -18.94 10.00
C ILE A 154 11.19 -19.95 9.75
N GLN A 155 11.08 -20.77 8.70
CA GLN A 155 12.08 -21.80 8.40
C GLN A 155 13.48 -21.23 8.15
N TYR A 156 13.54 -20.06 7.49
CA TYR A 156 14.80 -19.40 7.12
C TYR A 156 15.19 -18.23 8.05
N ASP A 157 14.46 -18.04 9.15
CA ASP A 157 14.67 -16.93 10.10
C ASP A 157 14.74 -15.56 9.40
N ALA A 158 13.80 -15.34 8.50
CA ALA A 158 13.72 -14.15 7.67
C ALA A 158 12.53 -13.27 8.05
N PHE A 159 12.57 -11.98 7.68
CA PHE A 159 11.48 -11.04 7.92
C PHE A 159 10.50 -10.96 6.76
N VAL A 160 9.24 -10.66 7.07
CA VAL A 160 8.26 -10.14 6.13
C VAL A 160 7.96 -8.69 6.53
N VAL A 161 8.33 -7.75 5.67
CA VAL A 161 8.02 -6.33 5.86
C VAL A 161 6.74 -6.03 5.09
N THR A 162 5.65 -5.75 5.82
CA THR A 162 4.35 -5.52 5.18
C THR A 162 4.06 -4.04 5.01
N ASP A 163 3.41 -3.69 3.90
CA ASP A 163 2.73 -2.41 3.72
C ASP A 163 1.22 -2.67 3.69
N GLU A 164 0.53 -2.28 4.77
CA GLU A 164 -0.87 -2.58 5.00
C GLU A 164 -1.77 -1.33 4.92
N VAL A 165 -1.32 -0.27 4.24
CA VAL A 165 -2.03 1.03 4.17
C VAL A 165 -3.45 0.95 3.59
N TYR A 166 -3.78 -0.12 2.87
CA TYR A 166 -5.11 -0.36 2.29
C TYR A 166 -5.95 -1.38 3.07
N GLU A 167 -5.57 -1.75 4.30
CA GLU A 167 -6.22 -2.79 5.12
C GLU A 167 -7.75 -2.65 5.23
N HIS A 168 -8.28 -1.44 5.18
CA HIS A 168 -9.71 -1.14 5.26
C HIS A 168 -10.38 -0.86 3.90
N ILE A 169 -9.62 -0.87 2.81
CA ILE A 169 -10.12 -0.70 1.44
C ILE A 169 -10.04 -2.05 0.75
N ILE A 170 -11.04 -2.88 1.04
CA ILE A 170 -11.08 -4.29 0.64
C ILE A 170 -12.50 -4.65 0.19
N TYR A 171 -12.63 -5.60 -0.71
CA TYR A 171 -13.89 -5.91 -1.39
C TYR A 171 -14.27 -7.38 -1.22
N ALA A 172 -15.47 -7.62 -0.71
CA ALA A 172 -15.98 -8.98 -0.55
C ALA A 172 -15.93 -9.76 -1.89
N PRO A 173 -15.58 -11.07 -1.89
CA PRO A 173 -15.39 -11.91 -0.70
C PRO A 173 -13.97 -11.90 -0.10
N ALA A 174 -13.05 -11.03 -0.60
CA ALA A 174 -11.71 -10.95 -0.07
C ALA A 174 -11.71 -10.41 1.37
N GLU A 175 -10.79 -10.90 2.18
CA GLU A 175 -10.59 -10.49 3.56
C GLU A 175 -9.12 -10.11 3.79
N HIS A 176 -8.88 -9.00 4.48
CA HIS A 176 -7.53 -8.63 4.87
C HIS A 176 -7.06 -9.49 6.06
N ILE A 177 -5.88 -10.05 5.93
CA ILE A 177 -5.21 -10.81 6.99
C ILE A 177 -3.86 -10.16 7.22
N CYS A 178 -3.63 -9.66 8.44
CA CYS A 178 -2.32 -9.17 8.83
C CYS A 178 -1.33 -10.32 8.89
N MET A 179 -0.18 -10.18 8.25
CA MET A 179 0.87 -11.21 8.25
C MET A 179 1.32 -11.56 9.67
N ALA A 180 1.48 -10.54 10.52
CA ALA A 180 1.87 -10.71 11.92
C ALA A 180 0.86 -11.50 12.76
N SER A 181 -0.41 -11.63 12.31
CA SER A 181 -1.45 -12.39 13.03
C SER A 181 -1.34 -13.91 12.88
N LEU A 182 -0.54 -14.37 11.91
CA LEU A 182 -0.34 -15.80 11.71
C LEU A 182 0.55 -16.39 12.81
N PRO A 183 0.35 -17.67 13.18
CA PRO A 183 1.10 -18.29 14.27
C PRO A 183 2.62 -18.19 14.08
N GLY A 184 3.31 -17.60 15.07
CA GLY A 184 4.76 -17.40 15.06
C GLY A 184 5.27 -16.27 14.17
N MET A 185 4.38 -15.51 13.52
CA MET A 185 4.79 -14.48 12.58
C MET A 185 5.00 -13.09 13.17
N PHE A 186 4.54 -12.82 14.38
CA PHE A 186 4.82 -11.50 15.00
C PHE A 186 6.32 -11.26 15.11
N GLU A 187 7.09 -12.27 15.51
CA GLU A 187 8.55 -12.21 15.64
C GLU A 187 9.30 -12.09 14.30
N HIS A 188 8.63 -12.41 13.19
CA HIS A 188 9.18 -12.36 11.83
C HIS A 188 8.52 -11.28 10.96
N THR A 189 7.69 -10.39 11.52
CA THR A 189 6.97 -9.39 10.73
C THR A 189 7.25 -7.99 11.24
N ILE A 190 7.49 -7.07 10.29
CA ILE A 190 7.46 -5.64 10.53
C ILE A 190 6.25 -5.09 9.78
N THR A 191 5.21 -4.75 10.52
CA THR A 191 3.98 -4.18 9.94
C THR A 191 4.14 -2.68 9.76
N CYS A 192 4.25 -2.22 8.52
CA CYS A 192 4.25 -0.80 8.17
C CYS A 192 2.86 -0.39 7.70
N ASN A 193 2.40 0.75 8.18
CA ASN A 193 1.08 1.25 7.85
C ASN A 193 1.04 2.79 7.93
N SER A 194 -0.07 3.38 7.53
CA SER A 194 -0.31 4.82 7.68
C SER A 194 -1.79 5.15 7.83
N LEU A 195 -2.07 6.33 8.34
CA LEU A 195 -3.42 6.86 8.43
C LEU A 195 -3.91 7.47 7.11
N SER A 196 -3.01 7.59 6.15
CA SER A 196 -3.17 8.32 4.89
C SER A 196 -4.39 7.91 4.07
N LYS A 197 -4.66 6.60 3.97
CA LYS A 197 -5.67 6.05 3.06
C LYS A 197 -7.00 5.85 3.78
N THR A 198 -6.96 5.30 4.97
CA THR A 198 -8.14 5.04 5.79
C THR A 198 -8.90 6.33 6.15
N TYR A 199 -8.17 7.43 6.40
CA TYR A 199 -8.79 8.68 6.85
C TYR A 199 -8.68 9.83 5.84
N SER A 200 -8.28 9.56 4.60
CA SER A 200 -8.10 10.57 3.53
C SER A 200 -7.18 11.73 3.93
N ILE A 201 -6.11 11.44 4.66
CA ILE A 201 -5.14 12.42 5.19
C ILE A 201 -3.73 12.22 4.67
N THR A 202 -3.58 11.90 3.38
CA THR A 202 -2.26 11.64 2.77
C THR A 202 -1.24 12.77 3.01
N GLY A 203 -1.70 14.01 3.08
CA GLY A 203 -0.88 15.20 3.33
C GLY A 203 -0.44 15.39 4.78
N TRP A 204 -1.03 14.68 5.74
CA TRP A 204 -0.66 14.81 7.15
C TRP A 204 0.64 14.09 7.48
N ARG A 205 1.06 13.18 6.63
CA ARG A 205 2.29 12.42 6.80
C ARG A 205 2.38 11.71 8.16
N LEU A 206 1.36 10.91 8.49
CA LEU A 206 1.35 10.06 9.68
C LEU A 206 1.35 8.58 9.26
N GLY A 207 2.38 7.88 9.69
CA GLY A 207 2.55 6.44 9.53
C GLY A 207 3.13 5.83 10.79
N TYR A 208 3.30 4.53 10.76
CA TYR A 208 3.87 3.79 11.88
C TYR A 208 4.39 2.42 11.45
N LEU A 209 5.31 1.88 12.24
CA LEU A 209 5.65 0.47 12.21
C LEU A 209 5.36 -0.18 13.56
N ILE A 210 4.98 -1.45 13.49
CA ILE A 210 4.78 -2.34 14.63
C ILE A 210 5.55 -3.64 14.36
N GLY A 211 6.23 -4.14 15.37
CA GLY A 211 7.00 -5.38 15.28
C GLY A 211 7.72 -5.71 16.59
N PRO A 212 8.59 -6.72 16.58
CA PRO A 212 9.35 -7.13 17.76
C PRO A 212 10.11 -5.97 18.38
N ALA A 213 10.14 -5.91 19.71
CA ALA A 213 10.72 -4.78 20.46
C ALA A 213 12.17 -4.46 20.06
N GLU A 214 12.99 -5.48 19.83
CA GLU A 214 14.40 -5.30 19.42
C GLU A 214 14.50 -4.63 18.03
N VAL A 215 13.63 -4.99 17.09
CA VAL A 215 13.57 -4.39 15.76
C VAL A 215 13.08 -2.94 15.86
N ILE A 216 12.03 -2.72 16.65
CA ILE A 216 11.48 -1.36 16.84
C ILE A 216 12.47 -0.43 17.54
N GLU A 217 13.29 -0.93 18.46
CA GLU A 217 14.39 -0.15 19.05
C GLU A 217 15.38 0.33 17.99
N GLY A 218 15.73 -0.53 17.03
CA GLY A 218 16.56 -0.18 15.88
C GLY A 218 15.88 0.85 14.97
N ALA A 219 14.62 0.61 14.62
CA ALA A 219 13.83 1.50 13.76
C ALA A 219 13.65 2.90 14.35
N ARG A 220 13.49 3.01 15.67
CA ARG A 220 13.44 4.31 16.38
C ARG A 220 14.71 5.11 16.22
N LYS A 221 15.88 4.47 16.27
CA LYS A 221 17.17 5.14 16.04
C LYS A 221 17.29 5.66 14.61
N VAL A 222 16.88 4.85 13.63
CA VAL A 222 16.84 5.26 12.23
C VAL A 222 15.90 6.45 12.04
N HIS A 223 14.67 6.33 12.52
CA HIS A 223 13.65 7.39 12.46
C HIS A 223 14.13 8.70 13.10
N ASP A 224 14.77 8.63 14.26
CA ASP A 224 15.28 9.81 14.97
C ASP A 224 16.27 10.62 14.11
N PHE A 225 17.15 9.94 13.40
CA PHE A 225 18.12 10.59 12.51
C PHE A 225 17.56 10.98 11.12
N LEU A 226 16.48 10.35 10.66
CA LEU A 226 15.85 10.71 9.39
C LEU A 226 15.01 11.98 9.52
N THR A 227 14.16 12.08 10.56
CA THR A 227 13.12 13.10 10.64
C THR A 227 12.95 13.73 12.01
N VAL A 228 13.60 13.22 13.05
CA VAL A 228 13.45 13.59 14.48
C VAL A 228 12.08 13.17 15.04
N GLY A 229 11.00 13.30 14.29
CA GLY A 229 9.67 12.91 14.72
C GLY A 229 8.57 13.40 13.79
N ALA A 230 7.43 12.72 13.79
CA ALA A 230 6.25 13.16 13.09
C ALA A 230 5.62 14.38 13.80
N ALA A 231 4.87 15.19 13.06
CA ALA A 231 4.29 16.44 13.57
C ALA A 231 3.38 16.21 14.78
N ALA A 232 3.78 16.70 15.96
CA ALA A 232 3.07 16.50 17.22
C ALA A 232 1.59 16.94 17.18
N PRO A 233 1.23 18.12 16.62
CA PRO A 233 -0.18 18.53 16.53
C PRO A 233 -1.03 17.56 15.71
N LEU A 234 -0.46 16.97 14.65
CA LEU A 234 -1.18 16.03 13.79
C LEU A 234 -1.34 14.66 14.47
N GLN A 235 -0.38 14.21 15.23
CA GLN A 235 -0.51 13.00 16.04
C GLN A 235 -1.64 13.14 17.07
N GLU A 236 -1.69 14.28 17.76
CA GLU A 236 -2.73 14.57 18.74
C GLU A 236 -4.12 14.55 18.11
N ALA A 237 -4.29 15.25 17.00
CA ALA A 237 -5.56 15.28 16.27
C ALA A 237 -5.96 13.88 15.73
N ALA A 238 -4.98 13.09 15.31
CA ALA A 238 -5.23 11.79 14.67
C ALA A 238 -5.68 10.69 15.64
N VAL A 239 -5.55 10.88 16.95
CA VAL A 239 -6.15 9.98 17.96
C VAL A 239 -7.66 9.82 17.71
N ALA A 240 -8.35 10.92 17.38
CA ALA A 240 -9.78 10.88 17.04
C ALA A 240 -10.11 9.93 15.86
N GLY A 241 -9.18 9.75 14.91
CA GLY A 241 -9.33 8.79 13.81
C GLY A 241 -9.19 7.35 14.29
N LEU A 242 -8.20 7.08 15.14
CA LEU A 242 -7.96 5.74 15.67
C LEU A 242 -9.11 5.26 16.60
N GLU A 243 -9.85 6.17 17.18
CA GLU A 243 -11.00 5.91 18.05
C GLU A 243 -12.34 5.83 17.30
N MET A 244 -12.31 5.91 15.95
CA MET A 244 -13.52 5.77 15.15
C MET A 244 -14.23 4.43 15.42
N PRO A 245 -15.57 4.43 15.45
CA PRO A 245 -16.34 3.20 15.64
C PRO A 245 -16.20 2.26 14.44
N ALA A 246 -16.48 0.98 14.67
CA ALA A 246 -16.43 -0.05 13.60
C ALA A 246 -17.34 0.27 12.40
N SER A 247 -18.40 1.08 12.59
CA SER A 247 -19.27 1.54 11.50
C SER A 247 -18.52 2.38 10.46
N TYR A 248 -17.55 3.20 10.89
CA TYR A 248 -16.73 4.00 9.99
C TYR A 248 -16.02 3.14 8.93
N TYR A 249 -15.37 2.06 9.36
CA TYR A 249 -14.63 1.18 8.45
C TYR A 249 -15.56 0.41 7.50
N LYS A 250 -16.78 0.06 7.96
CA LYS A 250 -17.82 -0.55 7.12
C LYS A 250 -18.34 0.43 6.07
N GLU A 251 -18.56 1.67 6.46
CA GLU A 251 -18.99 2.75 5.54
C GLU A 251 -17.90 3.06 4.52
N LEU A 252 -16.63 3.09 4.94
CA LEU A 252 -15.48 3.26 4.05
C LEU A 252 -15.40 2.13 3.02
N GLN A 253 -15.55 0.89 3.47
CA GLN A 253 -15.57 -0.28 2.59
C GLN A 253 -16.75 -0.23 1.59
N ALA A 254 -17.94 0.13 2.06
CA ALA A 254 -19.11 0.28 1.20
C ALA A 254 -18.93 1.37 0.14
N LEU A 255 -18.38 2.54 0.54
CA LEU A 255 -18.07 3.64 -0.36
C LEU A 255 -17.14 3.20 -1.49
N TYR A 256 -16.00 2.58 -1.14
CA TYR A 256 -15.03 2.17 -2.14
C TYR A 256 -15.53 0.99 -3.00
N THR A 257 -16.37 0.11 -2.45
CA THR A 257 -17.03 -0.95 -3.22
C THR A 257 -17.94 -0.35 -4.28
N GLU A 258 -18.76 0.63 -3.93
CA GLU A 258 -19.63 1.36 -4.89
C GLU A 258 -18.78 2.01 -6.00
N LYS A 259 -17.70 2.71 -5.63
CA LYS A 259 -16.84 3.38 -6.62
C LYS A 259 -16.15 2.40 -7.54
N ARG A 260 -15.65 1.27 -7.01
CA ARG A 260 -15.06 0.20 -7.80
C ARG A 260 -16.06 -0.35 -8.81
N ASP A 261 -17.19 -0.81 -8.32
CA ASP A 261 -18.20 -1.49 -9.15
C ASP A 261 -18.75 -0.56 -10.23
N HIS A 262 -18.99 0.71 -9.87
CA HIS A 262 -19.42 1.74 -10.81
C HIS A 262 -18.39 1.98 -11.92
N PHE A 263 -17.10 2.14 -11.55
CA PHE A 263 -16.05 2.41 -12.51
C PHE A 263 -15.77 1.20 -13.41
N LEU A 264 -15.70 -0.03 -12.85
CA LEU A 264 -15.49 -1.25 -13.62
C LEU A 264 -16.63 -1.50 -14.60
N ALA A 265 -17.89 -1.31 -14.19
CA ALA A 265 -19.03 -1.38 -15.11
C ALA A 265 -18.93 -0.36 -16.26
N GLY A 266 -18.36 0.81 -15.98
CA GLY A 266 -18.04 1.79 -17.00
C GLY A 266 -16.96 1.31 -17.98
N LEU A 267 -15.87 0.72 -17.47
CA LEU A 267 -14.80 0.14 -18.31
C LEU A 267 -15.32 -1.01 -19.18
N ASP A 268 -16.15 -1.91 -18.63
CA ASP A 268 -16.81 -2.98 -19.38
C ASP A 268 -17.66 -2.45 -20.51
N ARG A 269 -18.47 -1.41 -20.25
CA ARG A 269 -19.35 -0.78 -21.25
C ARG A 269 -18.56 -0.20 -22.43
N VAL A 270 -17.37 0.31 -22.19
CA VAL A 270 -16.48 0.82 -23.26
C VAL A 270 -15.53 -0.24 -23.81
N GLY A 271 -15.62 -1.49 -23.34
CA GLY A 271 -14.89 -2.64 -23.88
C GLY A 271 -13.41 -2.67 -23.50
N LEU A 272 -13.01 -2.04 -22.39
CA LEU A 272 -11.64 -2.06 -21.88
C LEU A 272 -11.41 -3.30 -21.00
N LYS A 273 -10.44 -4.11 -21.36
CA LYS A 273 -10.01 -5.26 -20.56
C LYS A 273 -9.31 -4.78 -19.29
N HIS A 274 -9.69 -5.32 -18.15
CA HIS A 274 -9.12 -4.93 -16.86
C HIS A 274 -9.13 -6.10 -15.87
N ASN A 275 -8.33 -6.01 -14.81
CA ASN A 275 -8.47 -6.92 -13.68
C ASN A 275 -9.64 -6.48 -12.77
N VAL A 276 -10.05 -7.35 -11.86
CA VAL A 276 -11.00 -7.03 -10.79
C VAL A 276 -10.22 -6.93 -9.49
N PRO A 277 -9.94 -5.70 -9.01
CA PRO A 277 -9.20 -5.53 -7.77
C PRO A 277 -9.99 -6.04 -6.57
N GLN A 278 -9.31 -6.74 -5.67
CA GLN A 278 -9.84 -7.28 -4.43
C GLN A 278 -9.68 -6.32 -3.25
N GLY A 279 -8.76 -5.35 -3.39
CA GLY A 279 -8.51 -4.30 -2.42
C GLY A 279 -7.77 -3.11 -3.06
N SER A 280 -7.39 -2.12 -2.24
CA SER A 280 -6.92 -0.81 -2.69
C SER A 280 -7.95 -0.08 -3.57
N TYR A 281 -7.56 0.96 -4.28
CA TYR A 281 -8.48 1.67 -5.19
C TYR A 281 -7.92 1.80 -6.61
N PHE A 282 -7.04 0.88 -6.98
CA PHE A 282 -6.42 0.82 -8.31
C PHE A 282 -7.00 -0.30 -9.16
N VAL A 283 -6.98 -0.07 -10.47
CA VAL A 283 -7.31 -1.06 -11.49
C VAL A 283 -6.24 -1.03 -12.58
N MET A 284 -5.83 -2.22 -13.04
CA MET A 284 -4.93 -2.39 -14.17
C MET A 284 -5.74 -2.67 -15.42
N ILE A 285 -5.49 -1.89 -16.46
CA ILE A 285 -6.20 -1.97 -17.75
C ILE A 285 -5.22 -2.50 -18.81
N ASP A 286 -5.65 -3.50 -19.56
CA ASP A 286 -4.88 -4.08 -20.65
C ASP A 286 -5.13 -3.28 -21.95
N ILE A 287 -4.07 -2.72 -22.50
CA ILE A 287 -4.08 -1.94 -23.74
C ILE A 287 -3.47 -2.68 -24.93
N SER A 288 -3.24 -3.99 -24.82
CA SER A 288 -2.61 -4.79 -25.87
C SER A 288 -3.34 -4.71 -27.20
N ASP A 289 -4.68 -4.69 -27.19
CA ASP A 289 -5.49 -4.57 -28.41
C ASP A 289 -5.25 -3.24 -29.13
N PHE A 290 -5.02 -2.15 -28.39
CA PHE A 290 -4.70 -0.85 -28.97
C PHE A 290 -3.28 -0.82 -29.52
N LEU A 291 -2.30 -1.38 -28.81
CA LEU A 291 -0.91 -1.45 -29.25
C LEU A 291 -0.73 -2.31 -30.50
N ALA A 292 -1.69 -3.19 -30.79
CA ALA A 292 -1.72 -3.96 -32.04
C ALA A 292 -2.21 -3.16 -33.26
N LEU A 293 -2.86 -2.01 -33.05
CA LEU A 293 -3.36 -1.17 -34.13
C LEU A 293 -2.20 -0.51 -34.90
N PRO A 294 -2.31 -0.33 -36.24
CA PRO A 294 -1.22 0.23 -37.04
C PRO A 294 -0.68 1.57 -36.54
N GLN A 295 -1.53 2.45 -36.03
CA GLN A 295 -1.13 3.78 -35.53
C GLN A 295 -0.34 3.74 -34.21
N PHE A 296 -0.45 2.67 -33.43
CA PHE A 296 0.24 2.49 -32.15
C PHE A 296 1.33 1.40 -32.21
N LYS A 297 1.57 0.85 -33.40
CA LYS A 297 2.55 -0.23 -33.57
C LYS A 297 3.94 0.20 -33.10
N GLY A 298 4.48 -0.56 -32.14
CA GLY A 298 5.79 -0.30 -31.54
C GLY A 298 5.80 0.78 -30.43
N TRP A 299 4.62 1.28 -30.05
CA TRP A 299 4.53 2.19 -28.91
C TRP A 299 4.70 1.45 -27.58
N THR A 300 5.20 2.18 -26.60
CA THR A 300 5.21 1.78 -25.20
C THR A 300 3.92 2.21 -24.51
N ASP A 301 3.65 1.63 -23.37
CA ASP A 301 2.55 2.07 -22.48
C ASP A 301 2.70 3.54 -22.04
N LEU A 302 3.93 4.03 -21.85
CA LEU A 302 4.19 5.44 -21.57
C LEU A 302 3.72 6.34 -22.73
N GLN A 303 4.10 6.02 -23.97
CA GLN A 303 3.68 6.78 -25.16
C GLN A 303 2.16 6.75 -25.32
N PHE A 304 1.54 5.60 -25.04
CA PHE A 304 0.09 5.48 -25.05
C PHE A 304 -0.58 6.34 -23.98
N CYS A 305 -0.07 6.36 -22.75
CA CYS A 305 -0.55 7.23 -21.66
C CYS A 305 -0.44 8.71 -22.04
N GLU A 306 0.68 9.14 -22.60
CA GLU A 306 0.86 10.53 -23.05
C GLU A 306 -0.13 10.91 -24.16
N TRP A 307 -0.35 10.03 -25.13
CA TRP A 307 -1.33 10.22 -26.18
C TRP A 307 -2.75 10.28 -25.59
N MET A 308 -3.07 9.39 -24.65
CA MET A 308 -4.38 9.33 -24.01
C MET A 308 -4.72 10.61 -23.27
N ILE A 309 -3.74 11.26 -22.63
CA ILE A 309 -3.93 12.58 -22.01
C ILE A 309 -4.29 13.64 -23.07
N ARG A 310 -3.59 13.65 -24.20
CA ARG A 310 -3.77 14.70 -25.23
C ARG A 310 -5.06 14.49 -26.05
N GLU A 311 -5.36 13.27 -26.46
CA GLU A 311 -6.43 12.98 -27.42
C GLU A 311 -7.73 12.53 -26.76
N VAL A 312 -7.62 11.81 -25.63
CA VAL A 312 -8.77 11.29 -24.89
C VAL A 312 -9.13 12.22 -23.72
N GLY A 313 -8.15 12.87 -23.13
CA GLY A 313 -8.31 13.75 -21.97
C GLY A 313 -8.45 12.99 -20.65
N VAL A 314 -7.88 11.77 -20.57
CA VAL A 314 -7.87 10.93 -19.38
C VAL A 314 -6.42 10.54 -19.08
N ALA A 315 -6.01 10.70 -17.82
CA ALA A 315 -4.67 10.34 -17.37
C ALA A 315 -4.66 8.92 -16.76
N ALA A 316 -3.62 8.17 -17.09
CA ALA A 316 -3.28 6.90 -16.47
C ALA A 316 -1.77 6.84 -16.20
N VAL A 317 -1.35 5.91 -15.36
CA VAL A 317 0.07 5.67 -15.09
C VAL A 317 0.53 4.45 -15.88
N PRO A 318 1.68 4.52 -16.61
CA PRO A 318 2.21 3.38 -17.34
C PRO A 318 2.46 2.19 -16.40
N GLY A 319 2.03 1.00 -16.81
CA GLY A 319 2.24 -0.22 -16.02
C GLY A 319 3.71 -0.57 -15.87
N SER A 320 4.51 -0.31 -16.92
CA SER A 320 5.96 -0.53 -16.91
C SER A 320 6.69 0.17 -15.75
N SER A 321 6.09 1.21 -15.16
CA SER A 321 6.61 1.85 -13.94
C SER A 321 6.59 0.92 -12.70
N PHE A 322 5.74 -0.10 -12.71
CA PHE A 322 5.51 -0.98 -11.56
C PHE A 322 6.13 -2.37 -11.73
N PHE A 323 6.47 -2.77 -12.96
CA PHE A 323 7.01 -4.10 -13.25
C PHE A 323 8.51 -4.04 -13.48
N ARG A 324 9.21 -5.11 -13.11
CA ARG A 324 10.59 -5.38 -13.55
C ARG A 324 10.65 -6.30 -14.75
N GLU A 325 9.64 -7.12 -14.95
CA GLU A 325 9.42 -7.89 -16.16
C GLU A 325 9.02 -6.96 -17.32
N PRO A 326 9.22 -7.37 -18.59
CA PRO A 326 8.86 -6.55 -19.75
C PRO A 326 7.36 -6.51 -20.00
N VAL A 327 6.59 -5.99 -19.02
CA VAL A 327 5.14 -5.80 -19.09
C VAL A 327 4.86 -4.36 -19.53
N ASN A 328 4.67 -4.16 -20.84
CA ASN A 328 4.52 -2.84 -21.47
C ASN A 328 3.13 -2.63 -22.09
N HIS A 329 2.12 -3.43 -21.68
CA HIS A 329 0.77 -3.42 -22.22
C HIS A 329 -0.30 -3.17 -21.16
N LEU A 330 0.10 -2.78 -19.95
CA LEU A 330 -0.80 -2.44 -18.88
C LEU A 330 -0.69 -0.97 -18.53
N ILE A 331 -1.80 -0.37 -18.11
CA ILE A 331 -1.84 0.98 -17.51
C ILE A 331 -2.63 0.92 -16.20
N ARG A 332 -2.26 1.75 -15.23
CA ARG A 332 -2.98 1.84 -13.95
C ARG A 332 -3.87 3.07 -13.93
N MET A 333 -5.14 2.85 -13.59
CA MET A 333 -6.08 3.91 -13.19
C MET A 333 -6.52 3.71 -11.74
N HIS A 334 -7.28 4.67 -11.20
CA HIS A 334 -7.85 4.57 -9.87
C HIS A 334 -9.28 5.11 -9.85
N PHE A 335 -10.09 4.58 -8.93
CA PHE A 335 -11.50 4.96 -8.79
C PHE A 335 -11.81 5.72 -7.49
N ALA A 336 -10.79 6.19 -6.77
CA ALA A 336 -10.96 7.03 -5.58
C ALA A 336 -11.31 8.49 -5.96
N ARG A 337 -12.45 8.66 -6.66
CA ARG A 337 -12.96 9.93 -7.20
C ARG A 337 -14.46 10.05 -6.99
N GLY A 338 -14.97 11.27 -7.06
CA GLY A 338 -16.42 11.51 -7.15
C GLY A 338 -17.05 10.78 -8.35
N THR A 339 -18.31 10.39 -8.23
CA THR A 339 -19.01 9.64 -9.29
C THR A 339 -19.09 10.43 -10.60
N ASP A 340 -19.28 11.74 -10.52
CA ASP A 340 -19.28 12.65 -11.66
C ASP A 340 -17.95 12.65 -12.43
N VAL A 341 -16.83 12.59 -11.71
CA VAL A 341 -15.48 12.51 -12.31
C VAL A 341 -15.28 11.14 -12.98
N LEU A 342 -15.75 10.05 -12.35
CA LEU A 342 -15.68 8.70 -12.93
C LEU A 342 -16.56 8.58 -14.18
N ASP A 343 -17.76 9.13 -14.18
CA ASP A 343 -18.66 9.15 -15.33
C ASP A 343 -18.07 9.93 -16.50
N GLU A 344 -17.47 11.09 -16.22
CA GLU A 344 -16.81 11.88 -17.26
C GLU A 344 -15.57 11.16 -17.81
N ALA A 345 -14.80 10.48 -16.96
CA ALA A 345 -13.67 9.68 -17.43
C ALA A 345 -14.14 8.55 -18.36
N VAL A 346 -15.18 7.80 -17.99
CA VAL A 346 -15.75 6.74 -18.83
C VAL A 346 -16.28 7.31 -20.15
N ARG A 347 -17.01 8.42 -20.11
CA ARG A 347 -17.50 9.10 -21.33
C ARG A 347 -16.37 9.49 -22.28
N ARG A 348 -15.24 9.94 -21.76
CA ARG A 348 -14.05 10.23 -22.58
C ARG A 348 -13.40 8.97 -23.14
N LEU A 349 -13.36 7.90 -22.34
CA LEU A 349 -12.81 6.60 -22.77
C LEU A 349 -13.62 5.94 -23.92
N GLU A 350 -14.87 6.37 -24.20
CA GLU A 350 -15.63 5.95 -25.39
C GLU A 350 -14.88 6.23 -26.69
N LYS A 351 -13.98 7.22 -26.73
CA LYS A 351 -13.09 7.45 -27.88
C LYS A 351 -12.16 6.26 -28.15
N LEU A 352 -11.73 5.55 -27.12
CA LEU A 352 -10.92 4.34 -27.27
C LEU A 352 -11.73 3.21 -27.91
N GLN A 353 -12.99 3.03 -27.49
CA GLN A 353 -13.88 2.04 -28.08
C GLN A 353 -14.05 2.23 -29.60
N ALA A 354 -14.09 3.49 -30.04
CA ALA A 354 -14.23 3.79 -31.47
C ALA A 354 -13.01 3.37 -32.30
N LEU A 355 -11.84 3.21 -31.71
CA LEU A 355 -10.62 2.77 -32.39
C LEU A 355 -10.59 1.26 -32.66
N LEU A 356 -11.36 0.47 -31.90
CA LEU A 356 -11.41 -1.00 -32.01
C LEU A 356 -12.53 -1.47 -32.91
N LYS A 357 -13.39 -0.56 -33.41
CA LYS A 357 -14.46 -0.84 -34.38
C LYS A 357 -13.99 -0.63 -35.81
#